data_59e5ae4b9ece6f750790b0b28214ee87
#
_entry.id   59e5ae4b9ece6f750790b0b28214ee87
#
_cell.length_a   1.000
_cell.length_b   1.000
_cell.length_c   1.000
_cell.angle_alpha   90.00
_cell.angle_beta   90.00
_cell.angle_gamma   90.00
#
_symmetry.space_group_name_H-M   'P 1'
#
loop_
_entity.id
_entity.type
_entity.pdbx_description
1 polymer ?
#
loop_
_entity_poly.entity_id
_entity_poly.type
_entity_poly.pdbx_seq_one_letter_code
_entity_poly.pdbx_strand_id
1 'polypeptide(L)'
;MSKILSVTIPTYNVERYLKQCLDSFIIPEIIDDMEILIVNDGSTDSSPIIAKEYTEKYPDTFKLINKENGGHGSTINTGIANATGKYFKVVDSDDWVDTKSMINLIATLKKDDCDLVYSNYYWVDNDTGKKTVEFQKPFDGVVYNREYNFEKLPHEIFLKMHGYTVKTDILRQIRKIDENCFYVDMEFVVYPIPYINTVKFIPDFVYQYRIGLPNQSMNVEKMKRNSTNFDRVLKALLKFYDENVELNIADSKKKYIENVK
;
A
#
# COMPACT_ATOMS: atom_id res chain seq x y z
N MET A 1 -23.59 4.43 4.41
CA MET A 1 -22.81 5.40 3.59
C MET A 1 -21.73 4.64 2.84
N SER A 2 -21.30 5.11 1.67
CA SER A 2 -20.16 4.50 0.96
C SER A 2 -18.87 4.78 1.74
N LYS A 3 -17.99 3.80 1.87
CA LYS A 3 -16.69 3.95 2.54
C LYS A 3 -15.79 4.88 1.70
N ILE A 4 -14.99 5.70 2.38
CA ILE A 4 -14.01 6.59 1.75
C ILE A 4 -12.74 5.82 1.42
N LEU A 5 -12.28 4.97 2.35
CA LEU A 5 -11.02 4.25 2.21
C LEU A 5 -11.19 2.76 2.54
N SER A 6 -10.77 1.91 1.62
CA SER A 6 -10.53 0.50 1.88
C SER A 6 -9.04 0.30 2.20
N VAL A 7 -8.74 -0.27 3.36
CA VAL A 7 -7.38 -0.66 3.72
C VAL A 7 -7.29 -2.18 3.67
N THR A 8 -6.37 -2.70 2.87
CA THR A 8 -6.06 -4.13 2.85
C THR A 8 -4.88 -4.42 3.77
N ILE A 9 -5.06 -5.40 4.65
CA ILE A 9 -4.06 -5.89 5.59
C ILE A 9 -3.65 -7.31 5.18
N PRO A 10 -2.57 -7.49 4.37
CA PRO A 10 -1.99 -8.78 4.07
C PRO A 10 -1.57 -9.49 5.36
N THR A 11 -2.10 -10.68 5.64
CA THR A 11 -1.91 -11.34 6.94
C THR A 11 -1.45 -12.78 6.73
N TYR A 12 -0.21 -13.09 7.16
CA TYR A 12 0.32 -14.45 7.15
C TYR A 12 1.30 -14.68 8.30
N ASN A 13 0.89 -15.46 9.31
CA ASN A 13 1.70 -15.82 10.49
C ASN A 13 2.33 -14.60 11.19
N VAL A 14 1.49 -13.65 11.62
CA VAL A 14 1.88 -12.36 12.22
C VAL A 14 1.17 -12.10 13.56
N GLU A 15 0.75 -13.14 14.27
CA GLU A 15 0.03 -13.05 15.56
C GLU A 15 0.67 -12.05 16.53
N ARG A 16 2.00 -11.94 16.51
CA ARG A 16 2.78 -11.08 17.39
C ARG A 16 2.53 -9.58 17.16
N TYR A 17 2.22 -9.18 15.94
CA TYR A 17 2.16 -7.77 15.53
C TYR A 17 0.75 -7.32 15.13
N LEU A 18 -0.08 -8.27 14.68
CA LEU A 18 -1.40 -8.01 14.10
C LEU A 18 -2.29 -7.14 15.00
N LYS A 19 -2.26 -7.37 16.32
CA LYS A 19 -3.05 -6.59 17.26
C LYS A 19 -2.71 -5.11 17.21
N GLN A 20 -1.42 -4.75 17.20
CA GLN A 20 -0.97 -3.35 17.10
C GLN A 20 -1.41 -2.73 15.77
N CYS A 21 -1.29 -3.46 14.68
CA CYS A 21 -1.76 -3.02 13.37
C CYS A 21 -3.26 -2.68 13.42
N LEU A 22 -4.10 -3.61 13.85
CA LEU A 22 -5.55 -3.44 13.86
C LEU A 22 -6.02 -2.38 14.87
N ASP A 23 -5.41 -2.30 16.05
CA ASP A 23 -5.70 -1.25 17.05
C ASP A 23 -5.48 0.15 16.47
N SER A 24 -4.49 0.33 15.60
CA SER A 24 -4.18 1.64 14.99
C SER A 24 -5.29 2.21 14.08
N PHE A 25 -6.23 1.36 13.65
CA PHE A 25 -7.39 1.76 12.86
C PHE A 25 -8.66 2.00 13.70
N ILE A 26 -8.62 1.76 15.00
CA ILE A 26 -9.75 2.08 15.89
C ILE A 26 -9.70 3.55 16.24
N ILE A 27 -10.13 4.39 15.29
CA ILE A 27 -10.12 5.85 15.39
C ILE A 27 -11.57 6.33 15.32
N PRO A 28 -12.21 6.67 16.48
CA PRO A 28 -13.65 6.96 16.54
C PRO A 28 -14.13 8.02 15.55
N GLU A 29 -13.30 9.02 15.26
CA GLU A 29 -13.64 10.15 14.40
C GLU A 29 -13.82 9.78 12.93
N ILE A 30 -13.21 8.66 12.49
CA ILE A 30 -13.18 8.24 11.08
C ILE A 30 -13.48 6.76 10.86
N ILE A 31 -13.84 6.02 11.90
CA ILE A 31 -14.04 4.56 11.82
C ILE A 31 -15.12 4.18 10.80
N ASP A 32 -16.16 5.00 10.67
CA ASP A 32 -17.26 4.78 9.72
C ASP A 32 -16.88 5.08 8.27
N ASP A 33 -15.83 5.85 8.06
CA ASP A 33 -15.30 6.20 6.73
C ASP A 33 -14.43 5.10 6.11
N MET A 34 -13.97 4.16 6.95
CA MET A 34 -13.03 3.12 6.53
C MET A 34 -13.68 1.73 6.50
N GLU A 35 -13.14 0.86 5.65
CA GLU A 35 -13.24 -0.58 5.80
C GLU A 35 -11.83 -1.18 5.82
N ILE A 36 -11.61 -2.13 6.71
CA ILE A 36 -10.33 -2.80 6.93
C ILE A 36 -10.50 -4.26 6.51
N LEU A 37 -9.89 -4.60 5.38
CA LEU A 37 -9.95 -5.93 4.78
C LEU A 37 -8.74 -6.73 5.26
N ILE A 38 -8.92 -7.54 6.30
CA ILE A 38 -7.90 -8.45 6.81
C ILE A 38 -7.89 -9.68 5.90
N VAL A 39 -6.89 -9.77 5.03
CA VAL A 39 -6.77 -10.89 4.08
C VAL A 39 -5.81 -11.92 4.65
N ASN A 40 -6.38 -12.95 5.28
CA ASN A 40 -5.62 -14.07 5.85
C ASN A 40 -5.20 -15.04 4.76
N ASP A 41 -3.92 -15.09 4.48
CA ASP A 41 -3.28 -15.88 3.42
C ASP A 41 -2.89 -17.29 3.90
N GLY A 42 -3.80 -17.97 4.59
CA GLY A 42 -3.59 -19.33 5.08
C GLY A 42 -2.67 -19.40 6.30
N SER A 43 -2.78 -18.46 7.26
CA SER A 43 -2.01 -18.50 8.51
C SER A 43 -2.31 -19.75 9.33
N THR A 44 -1.27 -20.27 9.99
CA THR A 44 -1.32 -21.43 10.88
C THR A 44 -1.13 -21.09 12.35
N ASP A 45 -0.83 -19.82 12.65
CA ASP A 45 -0.74 -19.25 14.00
C ASP A 45 -2.09 -18.68 14.48
N SER A 46 -2.09 -17.87 15.55
CA SER A 46 -3.31 -17.25 16.10
C SER A 46 -3.81 -16.04 15.30
N SER A 47 -3.18 -15.65 14.18
CA SER A 47 -3.59 -14.47 13.40
C SER A 47 -5.08 -14.49 12.99
N PRO A 48 -5.66 -15.61 12.51
CA PRO A 48 -7.09 -15.64 12.16
C PRO A 48 -8.01 -15.46 13.36
N ILE A 49 -7.60 -15.92 14.54
CA ILE A 49 -8.37 -15.79 15.80
C ILE A 49 -8.38 -14.31 16.20
N ILE A 50 -7.20 -13.66 16.21
CA ILE A 50 -7.08 -12.23 16.50
C ILE A 50 -7.94 -11.41 15.52
N ALA A 51 -7.82 -11.67 14.21
CA ALA A 51 -8.60 -10.97 13.19
C ALA A 51 -10.12 -11.10 13.43
N LYS A 52 -10.59 -12.29 13.81
CA LYS A 52 -11.99 -12.56 14.09
C LYS A 52 -12.53 -11.72 15.25
N GLU A 53 -11.75 -11.50 16.32
CA GLU A 53 -12.15 -10.66 17.46
C GLU A 53 -12.48 -9.22 17.01
N TYR A 54 -11.69 -8.66 16.06
CA TYR A 54 -11.97 -7.32 15.51
C TYR A 54 -13.21 -7.29 14.64
N THR A 55 -13.44 -8.32 13.83
CA THR A 55 -14.65 -8.39 12.99
C THR A 55 -15.93 -8.56 13.81
N GLU A 56 -15.87 -9.26 14.95
CA GLU A 56 -16.99 -9.38 15.88
C GLU A 56 -17.25 -8.08 16.64
N LYS A 57 -16.21 -7.35 17.01
CA LYS A 57 -16.31 -6.09 17.76
C LYS A 57 -16.67 -4.89 16.90
N TYR A 58 -16.23 -4.84 15.66
CA TYR A 58 -16.42 -3.72 14.73
C TYR A 58 -16.86 -4.22 13.33
N PRO A 59 -18.03 -4.88 13.20
CA PRO A 59 -18.45 -5.59 11.98
C PRO A 59 -18.66 -4.69 10.77
N ASP A 60 -18.97 -3.41 10.99
CA ASP A 60 -19.15 -2.43 9.91
C ASP A 60 -17.83 -1.90 9.33
N THR A 61 -16.70 -2.15 10.03
CA THR A 61 -15.41 -1.63 9.65
C THR A 61 -14.43 -2.74 9.30
N PHE A 62 -14.32 -3.80 10.11
CA PHE A 62 -13.35 -4.87 9.89
C PHE A 62 -14.02 -6.07 9.22
N LYS A 63 -13.35 -6.60 8.19
CA LYS A 63 -13.77 -7.81 7.47
C LYS A 63 -12.61 -8.78 7.38
N LEU A 64 -12.82 -10.03 7.75
CA LEU A 64 -11.84 -11.11 7.58
C LEU A 64 -12.16 -11.89 6.31
N ILE A 65 -11.16 -12.02 5.45
CA ILE A 65 -11.21 -12.81 4.21
C ILE A 65 -10.15 -13.91 4.35
N ASN A 66 -10.59 -15.15 4.47
CA ASN A 66 -9.70 -16.31 4.50
C ASN A 66 -9.49 -16.87 3.10
N LYS A 67 -8.25 -17.17 2.76
CA LYS A 67 -7.88 -17.80 1.48
C LYS A 67 -6.70 -18.77 1.65
N GLU A 68 -6.50 -19.64 0.69
CA GLU A 68 -5.28 -20.43 0.58
C GLU A 68 -4.07 -19.53 0.32
N ASN A 69 -2.90 -19.93 0.84
CA ASN A 69 -1.69 -19.14 0.69
C ASN A 69 -1.34 -18.96 -0.80
N GLY A 70 -1.18 -17.72 -1.19
CA GLY A 70 -0.80 -17.30 -2.55
C GLY A 70 0.20 -16.14 -2.53
N GLY A 71 0.71 -15.77 -1.35
CA GLY A 71 1.70 -14.71 -1.16
C GLY A 71 1.09 -13.30 -1.16
N HIS A 72 1.96 -12.31 -0.92
CA HIS A 72 1.58 -10.92 -0.72
C HIS A 72 0.75 -10.35 -1.88
N GLY A 73 1.13 -10.59 -3.14
CA GLY A 73 0.38 -10.11 -4.30
C GLY A 73 -1.04 -10.67 -4.37
N SER A 74 -1.24 -11.93 -3.98
CA SER A 74 -2.58 -12.53 -3.96
C SER A 74 -3.49 -11.89 -2.91
N THR A 75 -2.93 -11.44 -1.78
CA THR A 75 -3.69 -10.72 -0.75
C THR A 75 -4.09 -9.33 -1.22
N ILE A 76 -3.21 -8.62 -1.94
CA ILE A 76 -3.53 -7.33 -2.55
C ILE A 76 -4.61 -7.50 -3.62
N ASN A 77 -4.48 -8.49 -4.52
CA ASN A 77 -5.50 -8.79 -5.53
C ASN A 77 -6.88 -9.07 -4.89
N THR A 78 -6.89 -9.86 -3.81
CA THR A 78 -8.11 -10.16 -3.04
C THR A 78 -8.68 -8.89 -2.41
N GLY A 79 -7.82 -8.04 -1.84
CA GLY A 79 -8.23 -6.76 -1.27
C GLY A 79 -8.88 -5.84 -2.32
N ILE A 80 -8.26 -5.67 -3.48
CA ILE A 80 -8.80 -4.86 -4.60
C ILE A 80 -10.17 -5.39 -5.04
N ALA A 81 -10.32 -6.71 -5.17
CA ALA A 81 -11.58 -7.33 -5.59
C ALA A 81 -12.73 -7.13 -4.58
N ASN A 82 -12.43 -6.99 -3.28
CA ASN A 82 -13.41 -6.83 -2.21
C ASN A 82 -13.58 -5.39 -1.72
N ALA A 83 -12.74 -4.46 -2.16
CA ALA A 83 -12.78 -3.07 -1.75
C ALA A 83 -14.07 -2.37 -2.19
N THR A 84 -14.73 -1.66 -1.27
CA THR A 84 -15.93 -0.84 -1.53
C THR A 84 -15.67 0.66 -1.35
N GLY A 85 -14.55 1.03 -0.75
CA GLY A 85 -14.14 2.41 -0.56
C GLY A 85 -13.73 3.10 -1.87
N LYS A 86 -13.92 4.41 -1.93
CA LYS A 86 -13.51 5.24 -3.06
C LYS A 86 -12.00 5.14 -3.32
N TYR A 87 -11.22 5.05 -2.24
CA TYR A 87 -9.76 4.91 -2.27
C TYR A 87 -9.31 3.58 -1.65
N PHE A 88 -8.11 3.19 -2.00
CA PHE A 88 -7.48 1.95 -1.57
C PHE A 88 -6.07 2.20 -1.04
N LYS A 89 -5.71 1.53 0.04
CA LYS A 89 -4.37 1.53 0.62
C LYS A 89 -4.00 0.13 1.10
N VAL A 90 -2.72 -0.21 0.99
CA VAL A 90 -2.15 -1.42 1.61
C VAL A 90 -1.41 -1.01 2.89
N VAL A 91 -1.62 -1.75 3.95
CA VAL A 91 -0.82 -1.66 5.19
C VAL A 91 -0.45 -3.07 5.62
N ASP A 92 0.85 -3.35 5.71
CA ASP A 92 1.33 -4.67 6.13
C ASP A 92 0.98 -4.94 7.59
N SER A 93 0.69 -6.18 7.91
CA SER A 93 0.14 -6.57 9.22
C SER A 93 1.15 -6.52 10.37
N ASP A 94 2.43 -6.34 10.08
CA ASP A 94 3.49 -6.07 11.06
C ASP A 94 3.77 -4.57 11.27
N ASP A 95 3.07 -3.70 10.53
CA ASP A 95 3.14 -2.24 10.57
C ASP A 95 1.88 -1.63 11.20
N TRP A 96 1.81 -0.30 11.27
CA TRP A 96 0.64 0.42 11.79
C TRP A 96 0.53 1.84 11.22
N VAL A 97 -0.54 2.54 11.55
CA VAL A 97 -0.76 3.93 11.13
C VAL A 97 -0.77 4.90 12.30
N ASP A 98 -0.38 6.16 12.04
CA ASP A 98 -0.49 7.24 13.00
C ASP A 98 -1.91 7.82 13.00
N THR A 99 -2.54 7.89 14.17
CA THR A 99 -3.94 8.32 14.34
C THR A 99 -4.21 9.69 13.75
N LYS A 100 -3.40 10.70 14.10
CA LYS A 100 -3.61 12.09 13.65
C LYS A 100 -3.42 12.22 12.13
N SER A 101 -2.38 11.60 11.62
CA SER A 101 -2.08 11.58 10.19
C SER A 101 -3.16 10.85 9.39
N MET A 102 -3.75 9.80 9.96
CA MET A 102 -4.84 9.07 9.33
C MET A 102 -6.13 9.90 9.26
N ILE A 103 -6.46 10.66 10.31
CA ILE A 103 -7.58 11.61 10.30
C ILE A 103 -7.38 12.65 9.18
N ASN A 104 -6.19 13.22 9.05
CA ASN A 104 -5.86 14.19 8.01
C ASN A 104 -5.93 13.58 6.60
N LEU A 105 -5.47 12.33 6.44
CA LEU A 105 -5.62 11.61 5.17
C LEU A 105 -7.09 11.46 4.79
N ILE A 106 -7.95 10.95 5.69
CA ILE A 106 -9.39 10.79 5.42
C ILE A 106 -10.05 12.14 5.11
N ALA A 107 -9.71 13.20 5.83
CA ALA A 107 -10.22 14.55 5.54
C ALA A 107 -9.82 15.02 4.13
N THR A 108 -8.60 14.74 3.71
CA THR A 108 -8.12 15.04 2.35
C THR A 108 -8.89 14.22 1.31
N LEU A 109 -9.06 12.90 1.52
CA LEU A 109 -9.78 12.02 0.60
C LEU A 109 -11.26 12.37 0.44
N LYS A 110 -11.89 12.94 1.49
CA LYS A 110 -13.28 13.45 1.44
C LYS A 110 -13.40 14.73 0.63
N LYS A 111 -12.41 15.60 0.74
CA LYS A 111 -12.41 16.94 0.14
C LYS A 111 -12.01 16.94 -1.33
N ASP A 112 -11.01 16.13 -1.65
CA ASP A 112 -10.35 16.13 -2.96
C ASP A 112 -10.78 14.92 -3.80
N ASP A 113 -10.58 15.04 -5.12
CA ASP A 113 -10.86 13.95 -6.08
C ASP A 113 -9.61 13.57 -6.89
N CYS A 114 -8.43 13.70 -6.29
CA CYS A 114 -7.19 13.26 -6.93
C CYS A 114 -7.16 11.74 -7.12
N ASP A 115 -6.52 11.28 -8.20
CA ASP A 115 -6.39 9.85 -8.48
C ASP A 115 -5.48 9.14 -7.49
N LEU A 116 -4.43 9.86 -7.04
CA LEU A 116 -3.46 9.41 -6.05
C LEU A 116 -3.27 10.48 -4.98
N VAL A 117 -3.36 10.11 -3.72
CA VAL A 117 -2.88 10.90 -2.57
C VAL A 117 -1.67 10.18 -1.98
N TYR A 118 -0.54 10.88 -1.93
CA TYR A 118 0.71 10.34 -1.43
C TYR A 118 1.08 11.00 -0.10
N SER A 119 1.22 10.20 0.96
CA SER A 119 1.63 10.63 2.29
C SER A 119 3.07 10.23 2.58
N ASN A 120 3.66 10.86 3.60
CA ASN A 120 4.95 10.43 4.12
C ASN A 120 4.78 9.17 5.02
N TYR A 121 5.92 8.56 5.37
CA TYR A 121 5.99 7.44 6.30
C TYR A 121 7.27 7.50 7.12
N TYR A 122 7.25 6.86 8.30
CA TYR A 122 8.43 6.66 9.12
C TYR A 122 8.93 5.23 9.00
N TRP A 123 10.24 5.07 9.04
CA TRP A 123 10.86 3.84 9.48
C TRP A 123 10.92 3.86 11.00
N VAL A 124 10.43 2.81 11.63
CA VAL A 124 10.37 2.70 13.09
C VAL A 124 11.15 1.45 13.52
N ASP A 125 12.25 1.67 14.18
CA ASP A 125 13.08 0.57 14.70
C ASP A 125 12.30 -0.21 15.76
N ASN A 126 12.22 -1.52 15.58
CA ASN A 126 11.39 -2.41 16.42
C ASN A 126 11.81 -2.42 17.89
N ASP A 127 13.11 -2.31 18.16
CA ASP A 127 13.66 -2.50 19.50
C ASP A 127 13.68 -1.18 20.28
N THR A 128 13.98 -0.08 19.59
CA THR A 128 14.16 1.23 20.22
C THR A 128 12.97 2.18 20.04
N GLY A 129 12.08 1.88 19.10
CA GLY A 129 10.99 2.79 18.71
C GLY A 129 11.46 4.06 18.00
N LYS A 130 12.75 4.16 17.66
CA LYS A 130 13.32 5.34 16.99
C LYS A 130 12.72 5.47 15.60
N LYS A 131 12.18 6.68 15.31
CA LYS A 131 11.63 7.03 14.00
C LYS A 131 12.70 7.70 13.14
N THR A 132 12.80 7.24 11.90
CA THR A 132 13.64 7.85 10.86
C THR A 132 12.84 8.00 9.58
N VAL A 133 13.26 8.89 8.69
CA VAL A 133 12.65 9.07 7.38
C VAL A 133 13.65 8.64 6.30
N GLU A 134 13.17 7.88 5.32
CA GLU A 134 13.98 7.54 4.13
C GLU A 134 14.09 8.77 3.23
N PHE A 135 12.94 9.36 2.93
CA PHE A 135 12.82 10.61 2.17
C PHE A 135 11.85 11.53 2.87
N GLN A 136 12.22 12.80 3.03
CA GLN A 136 11.28 13.81 3.53
C GLN A 136 10.21 14.16 2.49
N LYS A 137 10.56 14.02 1.21
CA LYS A 137 9.70 14.32 0.06
C LYS A 137 9.98 13.30 -1.04
N PRO A 138 8.99 12.93 -1.86
CA PRO A 138 9.17 12.02 -2.98
C PRO A 138 10.08 12.60 -4.09
N PHE A 139 10.23 13.92 -4.17
CA PHE A 139 11.18 14.64 -5.03
C PHE A 139 11.38 16.07 -4.52
N ASP A 140 12.44 16.74 -4.97
CA ASP A 140 12.67 18.15 -4.68
C ASP A 140 11.61 19.04 -5.34
N GLY A 141 11.20 20.11 -4.65
CA GLY A 141 10.18 21.03 -5.15
C GLY A 141 8.74 20.62 -4.88
N VAL A 142 8.48 19.54 -4.14
CA VAL A 142 7.12 19.20 -3.67
C VAL A 142 6.58 20.33 -2.81
N VAL A 143 5.40 20.82 -3.19
CA VAL A 143 4.56 21.69 -2.37
C VAL A 143 3.40 20.85 -1.87
N TYR A 144 3.36 20.60 -0.56
CA TYR A 144 2.29 19.81 0.05
C TYR A 144 0.92 20.48 -0.10
N ASN A 145 -0.11 19.64 -0.12
CA ASN A 145 -1.52 20.04 -0.25
C ASN A 145 -1.87 20.71 -1.58
N ARG A 146 -0.97 20.64 -2.57
CA ARG A 146 -1.20 21.07 -3.95
C ARG A 146 -1.47 19.86 -4.84
N GLU A 147 -2.45 19.98 -5.71
CA GLU A 147 -2.69 19.00 -6.79
C GLU A 147 -1.72 19.22 -7.94
N TYR A 148 -1.21 18.13 -8.48
CA TYR A 148 -0.34 18.08 -9.64
C TYR A 148 -0.97 17.21 -10.72
N ASN A 149 -0.77 17.61 -11.97
CA ASN A 149 -0.91 16.69 -13.09
C ASN A 149 0.30 15.74 -13.07
N PHE A 150 0.06 14.42 -13.04
CA PHE A 150 1.11 13.41 -12.93
C PHE A 150 2.14 13.53 -14.06
N GLU A 151 1.68 13.86 -15.28
CA GLU A 151 2.56 13.99 -16.45
C GLU A 151 3.53 15.17 -16.38
N LYS A 152 3.27 16.13 -15.48
CA LYS A 152 4.13 17.30 -15.27
C LYS A 152 5.07 17.17 -14.09
N LEU A 153 5.06 16.01 -13.43
CA LEU A 153 5.99 15.73 -12.35
C LEU A 153 7.40 15.43 -12.89
N PRO A 154 8.45 15.67 -12.08
CA PRO A 154 9.80 15.19 -12.40
C PRO A 154 9.80 13.68 -12.62
N HIS A 155 10.67 13.21 -13.52
CA HIS A 155 10.78 11.77 -13.82
C HIS A 155 11.44 10.98 -12.67
N GLU A 156 12.12 11.66 -11.76
CA GLU A 156 12.90 11.09 -10.66
C GLU A 156 12.12 11.11 -9.34
N ILE A 157 10.83 10.82 -9.40
CA ILE A 157 10.03 10.65 -8.18
C ILE A 157 10.10 9.20 -7.69
N PHE A 158 10.16 9.05 -6.35
CA PHE A 158 10.18 7.74 -5.70
C PHE A 158 8.87 7.55 -4.93
N LEU A 159 7.95 6.80 -5.53
CA LEU A 159 6.71 6.40 -4.85
C LEU A 159 6.88 4.99 -4.28
N LYS A 160 6.56 4.84 -3.03
CA LYS A 160 6.59 3.56 -2.29
C LYS A 160 5.17 3.21 -1.84
N MET A 161 4.86 1.93 -1.75
CA MET A 161 3.56 1.41 -1.31
C MET A 161 3.09 2.05 0.01
N HIS A 162 4.02 2.27 0.94
CA HIS A 162 3.74 2.84 2.26
C HIS A 162 3.03 4.22 2.21
N GLY A 163 3.44 5.09 1.26
CA GLY A 163 2.82 6.40 1.07
C GLY A 163 1.59 6.40 0.17
N TYR A 164 1.33 5.31 -0.54
CA TYR A 164 0.39 5.23 -1.66
C TYR A 164 -1.06 5.08 -1.18
N THR A 165 -1.95 5.94 -1.68
CA THR A 165 -3.41 5.85 -1.50
C THR A 165 -4.05 6.25 -2.82
N VAL A 166 -4.63 5.31 -3.55
CA VAL A 166 -5.08 5.47 -4.93
C VAL A 166 -6.55 5.15 -5.06
N LYS A 167 -7.24 5.75 -6.05
CA LYS A 167 -8.64 5.42 -6.36
C LYS A 167 -8.81 3.94 -6.66
N THR A 168 -9.79 3.32 -6.01
CA THR A 168 -10.10 1.88 -6.17
C THR A 168 -10.44 1.52 -7.61
N ASP A 169 -11.14 2.41 -8.33
CA ASP A 169 -11.51 2.17 -9.73
C ASP A 169 -10.32 2.15 -10.68
N ILE A 170 -9.22 2.81 -10.34
CA ILE A 170 -7.96 2.69 -11.08
C ILE A 170 -7.37 1.29 -10.89
N LEU A 171 -7.36 0.78 -9.66
CA LEU A 171 -6.83 -0.56 -9.37
C LEU A 171 -7.63 -1.69 -10.02
N ARG A 172 -8.91 -1.47 -10.29
CA ARG A 172 -9.74 -2.44 -11.02
C ARG A 172 -9.40 -2.56 -12.50
N GLN A 173 -8.63 -1.62 -13.05
CA GLN A 173 -8.22 -1.59 -14.45
C GLN A 173 -6.84 -2.20 -14.67
N ILE A 174 -6.04 -2.35 -13.61
CA ILE A 174 -4.69 -2.90 -13.75
C ILE A 174 -4.72 -4.41 -13.98
N ARG A 175 -3.63 -4.92 -14.52
CA ARG A 175 -3.38 -6.37 -14.54
C ARG A 175 -3.24 -6.90 -13.11
N LYS A 176 -3.48 -8.19 -12.92
CA LYS A 176 -3.22 -8.84 -11.64
C LYS A 176 -1.76 -8.70 -11.24
N ILE A 177 -1.53 -8.41 -9.96
CA ILE A 177 -0.24 -8.48 -9.31
C ILE A 177 0.19 -9.94 -9.22
N ASP A 178 1.47 -10.23 -9.40
CA ASP A 178 2.02 -11.57 -9.37
C ASP A 178 1.78 -12.24 -8.01
N GLU A 179 1.31 -13.47 -8.05
CA GLU A 179 1.04 -14.30 -6.88
C GLU A 179 2.20 -15.27 -6.62
N ASN A 180 2.36 -15.74 -5.37
CA ASN A 180 3.48 -16.59 -4.96
C ASN A 180 4.85 -15.96 -5.29
N CYS A 181 4.96 -14.64 -5.12
CA CYS A 181 6.13 -13.86 -5.43
C CYS A 181 6.38 -12.80 -4.35
N PHE A 182 7.67 -12.54 -4.02
CA PHE A 182 8.09 -11.41 -3.17
C PHE A 182 8.34 -10.17 -4.03
N TYR A 183 8.42 -9.00 -3.40
CA TYR A 183 8.74 -7.69 -4.03
C TYR A 183 7.69 -7.17 -5.02
N VAL A 184 6.48 -7.68 -4.94
CA VAL A 184 5.34 -7.29 -5.79
C VAL A 184 4.73 -5.93 -5.43
N ASP A 185 5.18 -5.31 -4.34
CA ASP A 185 4.92 -3.92 -4.00
C ASP A 185 5.32 -2.97 -5.13
N MET A 186 6.38 -3.30 -5.89
CA MET A 186 6.77 -2.57 -7.10
C MET A 186 5.68 -2.64 -8.19
N GLU A 187 5.05 -3.79 -8.39
CA GLU A 187 3.95 -3.94 -9.35
C GLU A 187 2.72 -3.14 -8.89
N PHE A 188 2.39 -3.19 -7.60
CA PHE A 188 1.28 -2.41 -7.03
C PHE A 188 1.46 -0.90 -7.23
N VAL A 189 2.68 -0.39 -7.17
CA VAL A 189 2.97 1.03 -7.39
C VAL A 189 3.01 1.39 -8.87
N VAL A 190 3.52 0.50 -9.74
CA VAL A 190 3.80 0.82 -11.15
C VAL A 190 2.60 0.58 -12.06
N TYR A 191 1.86 -0.52 -11.88
CA TYR A 191 0.74 -0.87 -12.79
C TYR A 191 -0.38 0.19 -12.85
N PRO A 192 -0.70 0.97 -11.80
CA PRO A 192 -1.68 2.04 -11.88
C PRO A 192 -1.22 3.29 -12.65
N ILE A 193 0.09 3.50 -12.85
CA ILE A 193 0.66 4.74 -13.41
C ILE A 193 0.02 5.18 -14.73
N PRO A 194 -0.27 4.30 -15.70
CA PRO A 194 -0.94 4.71 -16.94
C PRO A 194 -2.29 5.39 -16.73
N TYR A 195 -2.99 5.04 -15.66
CA TYR A 195 -4.35 5.50 -15.36
C TYR A 195 -4.40 6.70 -14.41
N ILE A 196 -3.29 7.04 -13.74
CA ILE A 196 -3.21 8.17 -12.80
C ILE A 196 -2.98 9.46 -13.58
N ASN A 197 -3.87 10.42 -13.43
CA ASN A 197 -3.74 11.76 -14.05
C ASN A 197 -3.42 12.84 -13.03
N THR A 198 -3.95 12.70 -11.80
CA THR A 198 -3.79 13.69 -10.74
C THR A 198 -3.19 13.08 -9.49
N VAL A 199 -2.28 13.83 -8.85
CA VAL A 199 -1.67 13.43 -7.59
C VAL A 199 -1.59 14.60 -6.63
N LYS A 200 -1.81 14.33 -5.34
CA LYS A 200 -1.60 15.26 -4.25
C LYS A 200 -0.65 14.67 -3.23
N PHE A 201 0.34 15.45 -2.81
CA PHE A 201 1.25 15.09 -1.74
C PHE A 201 0.80 15.77 -0.45
N ILE A 202 0.73 15.01 0.66
CA ILE A 202 0.40 15.52 1.99
C ILE A 202 1.59 15.35 2.93
N PRO A 203 1.80 16.28 3.90
CA PRO A 203 2.97 16.26 4.79
C PRO A 203 2.87 15.19 5.88
N ASP A 204 1.72 14.55 6.01
CA ASP A 204 1.39 13.64 7.09
C ASP A 204 2.16 12.33 6.98
N PHE A 205 2.74 11.86 8.11
CA PHE A 205 3.44 10.59 8.21
C PHE A 205 2.46 9.49 8.63
N VAL A 206 1.63 9.08 7.69
CA VAL A 206 0.52 8.14 7.93
C VAL A 206 1.03 6.76 8.32
N TYR A 207 1.95 6.21 7.55
CA TYR A 207 2.42 4.83 7.70
C TYR A 207 3.64 4.76 8.61
N GLN A 208 3.65 3.81 9.53
CA GLN A 208 4.73 3.53 10.47
C GLN A 208 5.33 2.17 10.11
N TYR A 209 6.37 2.19 9.27
CA TYR A 209 7.03 0.99 8.76
C TYR A 209 8.01 0.44 9.80
N ARG A 210 7.73 -0.73 10.31
CA ARG A 210 8.59 -1.43 11.28
C ARG A 210 9.82 -1.97 10.59
N ILE A 211 11.01 -1.69 11.15
CA ILE A 211 12.28 -2.24 10.68
C ILE A 211 13.00 -2.99 11.82
N GLY A 212 13.95 -3.84 11.44
CA GLY A 212 14.76 -4.60 12.40
C GLY A 212 14.19 -5.97 12.78
N LEU A 213 13.11 -6.43 12.12
CA LEU A 213 12.61 -7.78 12.38
C LEU A 213 13.48 -8.84 11.68
N PRO A 214 13.81 -9.96 12.38
CA PRO A 214 14.64 -11.03 11.80
C PRO A 214 14.03 -11.64 10.52
N ASN A 215 12.71 -11.56 10.40
CA ASN A 215 11.96 -12.22 9.34
C ASN A 215 11.54 -11.30 8.18
N GLN A 216 11.98 -10.04 8.13
CA GLN A 216 11.64 -9.13 7.03
C GLN A 216 12.23 -9.57 5.69
N SER A 217 11.48 -9.31 4.61
CA SER A 217 11.89 -9.59 3.23
C SER A 217 13.15 -8.84 2.81
N MET A 218 13.40 -7.67 3.41
CA MET A 218 14.59 -6.82 3.20
C MET A 218 15.85 -7.30 3.92
N ASN A 219 15.81 -8.43 4.64
CA ASN A 219 17.02 -9.05 5.18
C ASN A 219 17.89 -9.57 4.03
N VAL A 220 19.19 -9.23 4.03
CA VAL A 220 20.14 -9.52 2.93
C VAL A 220 20.19 -11.01 2.58
N GLU A 221 20.13 -11.91 3.56
CA GLU A 221 20.13 -13.34 3.30
C GLU A 221 18.82 -13.82 2.64
N LYS A 222 17.68 -13.24 3.05
CA LYS A 222 16.40 -13.51 2.40
C LYS A 222 16.36 -12.93 0.99
N MET A 223 16.89 -11.74 0.78
CA MET A 223 17.01 -11.16 -0.57
C MET A 223 17.80 -12.07 -1.51
N LYS A 224 18.91 -12.64 -1.04
CA LYS A 224 19.69 -13.61 -1.82
C LYS A 224 18.88 -14.87 -2.15
N ARG A 225 18.14 -15.42 -1.18
CA ARG A 225 17.28 -16.61 -1.40
C ARG A 225 16.13 -16.33 -2.36
N ASN A 226 15.61 -15.11 -2.32
CA ASN A 226 14.47 -14.68 -3.11
C ASN A 226 14.87 -13.93 -4.40
N SER A 227 16.14 -14.01 -4.83
CA SER A 227 16.63 -13.31 -6.02
C SER A 227 15.84 -13.65 -7.28
N THR A 228 15.39 -14.89 -7.42
CA THR A 228 14.54 -15.32 -8.55
C THR A 228 13.19 -14.63 -8.58
N ASN A 229 12.64 -14.24 -7.41
CA ASN A 229 11.41 -13.44 -7.35
C ASN A 229 11.67 -12.01 -7.84
N PHE A 230 12.81 -11.43 -7.48
CA PHE A 230 13.20 -10.11 -7.98
C PHE A 230 13.33 -10.12 -9.51
N ASP A 231 14.01 -11.13 -10.07
CA ASP A 231 14.11 -11.31 -11.52
C ASP A 231 12.73 -11.48 -12.19
N ARG A 232 11.81 -12.16 -11.52
CA ARG A 232 10.43 -12.34 -12.02
C ARG A 232 9.69 -11.01 -12.07
N VAL A 233 9.70 -10.24 -10.98
CA VAL A 233 9.06 -8.92 -10.91
C VAL A 233 9.70 -7.97 -11.93
N LEU A 234 11.03 -7.95 -12.05
CA LEU A 234 11.71 -7.13 -13.05
C LEU A 234 11.26 -7.47 -14.47
N LYS A 235 11.17 -8.76 -14.83
CA LYS A 235 10.66 -9.19 -16.14
C LYS A 235 9.21 -8.79 -16.36
N ALA A 236 8.36 -8.88 -15.32
CA ALA A 236 6.98 -8.44 -15.39
C ALA A 236 6.87 -6.93 -15.63
N LEU A 237 7.70 -6.12 -14.96
CA LEU A 237 7.76 -4.68 -15.15
C LEU A 237 8.33 -4.28 -16.52
N LEU A 238 9.35 -4.99 -17.03
CA LEU A 238 9.88 -4.79 -18.38
C LEU A 238 8.81 -5.05 -19.44
N LYS A 239 8.14 -6.19 -19.34
CA LYS A 239 7.02 -6.53 -20.23
C LYS A 239 5.90 -5.49 -20.16
N PHE A 240 5.55 -5.04 -18.95
CA PHE A 240 4.55 -4.00 -18.75
C PHE A 240 4.97 -2.67 -19.40
N TYR A 241 6.25 -2.30 -19.29
CA TYR A 241 6.79 -1.12 -19.97
C TYR A 241 6.64 -1.22 -21.49
N ASP A 242 7.09 -2.33 -22.09
CA ASP A 242 7.03 -2.53 -23.54
C ASP A 242 5.59 -2.43 -24.05
N GLU A 243 4.64 -3.09 -23.38
CA GLU A 243 3.21 -3.01 -23.70
C GLU A 243 2.66 -1.58 -23.60
N ASN A 244 3.10 -0.77 -22.64
CA ASN A 244 2.64 0.61 -22.46
C ASN A 244 3.34 1.60 -23.39
N VAL A 245 4.53 1.32 -23.88
CA VAL A 245 5.17 2.10 -24.96
C VAL A 245 4.31 2.05 -26.22
N GLU A 246 3.74 0.89 -26.52
CA GLU A 246 2.83 0.71 -27.67
C GLU A 246 1.48 1.39 -27.48
N LEU A 247 1.00 1.50 -26.24
CA LEU A 247 -0.31 2.12 -25.90
C LEU A 247 -0.32 3.65 -25.93
N ASN A 248 0.76 4.31 -26.35
CA ASN A 248 0.85 5.75 -26.51
C ASN A 248 0.53 6.58 -25.25
N ILE A 249 0.89 6.07 -24.07
CA ILE A 249 0.84 6.85 -22.82
C ILE A 249 1.87 7.99 -22.84
N ALA A 250 1.66 9.02 -22.03
CA ALA A 250 2.56 10.17 -21.95
C ALA A 250 4.02 9.77 -21.63
N ASP A 251 4.98 10.42 -22.27
CA ASP A 251 6.41 10.11 -22.12
C ASP A 251 6.91 10.23 -20.68
N SER A 252 6.33 11.13 -19.88
CA SER A 252 6.64 11.25 -18.46
C SER A 252 6.27 10.00 -17.67
N LYS A 253 5.11 9.38 -17.97
CA LYS A 253 4.68 8.13 -17.37
C LYS A 253 5.56 6.96 -17.81
N LYS A 254 5.95 6.91 -19.08
CA LYS A 254 6.92 5.93 -19.60
C LYS A 254 8.24 6.02 -18.86
N LYS A 255 8.79 7.22 -18.71
CA LYS A 255 10.04 7.44 -17.97
C LYS A 255 9.94 7.08 -16.50
N TYR A 256 8.80 7.36 -15.85
CA TYR A 256 8.58 6.90 -14.47
C TYR A 256 8.66 5.38 -14.37
N ILE A 257 7.95 4.66 -15.23
CA ILE A 257 7.95 3.19 -15.27
C ILE A 257 9.37 2.69 -15.58
N GLU A 258 10.10 3.37 -16.44
CA GLU A 258 11.49 3.05 -16.78
C GLU A 258 12.44 3.23 -15.59
N ASN A 259 12.30 4.30 -14.80
CA ASN A 259 13.17 4.57 -13.66
C ASN A 259 12.98 3.63 -12.47
N VAL A 260 11.85 2.92 -12.40
CA VAL A 260 11.56 1.94 -11.34
C VAL A 260 12.14 0.55 -11.66
N LYS A 261 12.59 0.32 -12.90
CA LYS A 261 13.32 -0.90 -13.31
C LYS A 261 14.73 -0.90 -12.71
#